data_e04eff4ea99acee9db743c013f2c390c
#
_entry.id   e04eff4ea99acee9db743c013f2c390c
#
_cell.length_a   1.000
_cell.length_b   1.000
_cell.length_c   1.000
_cell.angle_alpha   90.00
_cell.angle_beta   90.00
_cell.angle_gamma   90.00
#
_symmetry.space_group_name_H-M   'P 1'
#
loop_
_entity.id
_entity.type
_entity.pdbx_description
1 polymer ?
#
loop_
_entity_poly.entity_id
_entity_poly.type
_entity_poly.pdbx_seq_one_letter_code
_entity_poly.pdbx_strand_id
1 'polypeptide(L)'
;AKLEMIKAKVVGGESKATEIHNKLNDYITRADEKGYDVSTAEAEMDQAEDSYASLISEIGEFKAMIDDAIEAGAVPGDGTLKAQASVVKSSLVTFKSDMLEVKEALKDLKGDAVPFPGDEPAL
;
A
#
# COMPACT_ATOMS: atom_id res chain seq x y z
N ALA A 1 24.95 6.68 5.17
CA ALA A 1 25.48 5.38 4.99
C ALA A 1 24.36 4.34 4.86
N LYS A 2 24.57 3.18 5.47
CA LYS A 2 23.63 2.07 5.28
C LYS A 2 22.22 2.38 5.82
N LEU A 3 22.14 3.02 6.98
CA LEU A 3 20.84 3.36 7.57
C LEU A 3 20.07 4.36 6.71
N GLU A 4 20.78 5.30 6.12
CA GLU A 4 20.16 6.27 5.24
C GLU A 4 19.62 5.63 3.97
N MET A 5 20.32 4.62 3.46
CA MET A 5 19.86 3.85 2.33
C MET A 5 18.58 3.06 2.66
N ILE A 6 18.55 2.48 3.85
CA ILE A 6 17.37 1.75 4.31
C ILE A 6 16.20 2.71 4.43
N LYS A 7 16.42 3.87 5.02
CA LYS A 7 15.37 4.88 5.16
C LYS A 7 14.84 5.32 3.79
N ALA A 8 15.72 5.53 2.82
CA ALA A 8 15.31 5.91 1.47
C ALA A 8 14.43 4.86 0.84
N LYS A 9 14.75 3.59 1.03
CA LYS A 9 13.92 2.49 0.52
C LYS A 9 12.55 2.46 1.18
N VAL A 10 12.51 2.70 2.47
CA VAL A 10 11.26 2.71 3.23
C VAL A 10 10.36 3.85 2.76
N VAL A 11 10.93 5.03 2.58
CA VAL A 11 10.20 6.20 2.06
C VAL A 11 9.67 5.91 0.66
N GLY A 12 10.50 5.29 -0.19
CA GLY A 12 10.07 4.91 -1.53
C GLY A 12 8.91 3.93 -1.53
N GLY A 13 8.95 2.95 -0.62
CA GLY A 13 7.87 1.99 -0.47
C GLY A 13 6.59 2.64 0.03
N GLU A 14 6.71 3.58 0.96
CA GLU A 14 5.58 4.34 1.47
C GLU A 14 4.91 5.14 0.35
N SER A 15 5.70 5.81 -0.48
CA SER A 15 5.19 6.57 -1.61
C SER A 15 4.45 5.69 -2.60
N LYS A 16 5.01 4.52 -2.88
CA LYS A 16 4.36 3.56 -3.79
C LYS A 16 3.04 3.06 -3.24
N ALA A 17 3.01 2.75 -1.95
CA ALA A 17 1.78 2.28 -1.31
C ALA A 17 0.69 3.35 -1.38
N THR A 18 1.05 4.60 -1.11
CA THR A 18 0.12 5.72 -1.19
C THR A 18 -0.40 5.90 -2.61
N GLU A 19 0.48 5.79 -3.58
CA GLU A 19 0.12 5.92 -4.99
C GLU A 19 -0.87 4.85 -5.41
N ILE A 20 -0.61 3.60 -5.04
CA ILE A 20 -1.50 2.48 -5.36
C ILE A 20 -2.86 2.67 -4.68
N HIS A 21 -2.84 3.04 -3.42
CA HIS A 21 -4.07 3.29 -2.66
C HIS A 21 -4.94 4.34 -3.34
N ASN A 22 -4.33 5.47 -3.70
CA ASN A 22 -5.04 6.57 -4.34
C ASN A 22 -5.57 6.18 -5.71
N LYS A 23 -4.79 5.43 -6.45
CA LYS A 23 -5.16 4.99 -7.79
C LYS A 23 -6.37 4.07 -7.78
N LEU A 24 -6.38 3.10 -6.89
CA LEU A 24 -7.50 2.17 -6.79
C LEU A 24 -8.76 2.87 -6.30
N ASN A 25 -8.61 3.78 -5.35
CA ASN A 25 -9.74 4.55 -4.86
C ASN A 25 -10.35 5.39 -5.98
N ASP A 26 -9.50 5.98 -6.81
CA ASP A 26 -9.95 6.76 -7.95
C ASP A 26 -10.69 5.89 -8.98
N TYR A 27 -10.18 4.68 -9.22
CA TYR A 27 -10.84 3.75 -10.14
C TYR A 27 -12.23 3.35 -9.64
N ILE A 28 -12.36 3.12 -8.35
CA ILE A 28 -13.66 2.78 -7.75
C ILE A 28 -14.64 3.95 -7.96
N THR A 29 -14.19 5.16 -7.69
CA THR A 29 -15.01 6.36 -7.86
C THR A 29 -15.48 6.50 -9.30
N ARG A 30 -14.57 6.29 -10.25
CA ARG A 30 -14.92 6.40 -11.67
C ARG A 30 -15.89 5.31 -12.11
N ALA A 31 -15.71 4.11 -11.60
CA ALA A 31 -16.61 3.01 -11.92
C ALA A 31 -18.01 3.29 -11.39
N ASP A 32 -18.08 3.83 -10.16
CA ASP A 32 -19.36 4.20 -9.56
C ASP A 32 -20.07 5.27 -10.39
N GLU A 33 -19.32 6.27 -10.84
CA GLU A 33 -19.86 7.33 -11.68
C GLU A 33 -20.39 6.82 -13.01
N LYS A 34 -19.82 5.73 -13.49
CA LYS A 34 -20.27 5.12 -14.74
C LYS A 34 -21.43 4.16 -14.57
N GLY A 35 -21.88 3.95 -13.35
CA GLY A 35 -23.03 3.14 -13.07
C GLY A 35 -22.73 1.67 -12.74
N TYR A 36 -21.46 1.31 -12.57
CA TYR A 36 -21.11 -0.04 -12.15
C TYR A 36 -21.48 -0.25 -10.68
N ASP A 37 -21.81 -1.47 -10.35
CA ASP A 37 -22.02 -1.84 -8.95
C ASP A 37 -20.66 -2.08 -8.31
N VAL A 38 -20.20 -1.13 -7.52
CA VAL A 38 -18.87 -1.18 -6.90
C VAL A 38 -18.91 -1.70 -5.47
N SER A 39 -20.02 -2.29 -5.03
CA SER A 39 -20.16 -2.76 -3.65
C SER A 39 -19.03 -3.69 -3.21
N THR A 40 -18.71 -4.68 -4.04
CA THR A 40 -17.63 -5.62 -3.72
C THR A 40 -16.29 -4.92 -3.68
N ALA A 41 -16.02 -4.08 -4.68
CA ALA A 41 -14.75 -3.35 -4.72
C ALA A 41 -14.61 -2.42 -3.51
N GLU A 42 -15.70 -1.78 -3.09
CA GLU A 42 -15.67 -0.91 -1.91
C GLU A 42 -15.42 -1.69 -0.64
N ALA A 43 -16.03 -2.86 -0.49
CA ALA A 43 -15.81 -3.70 0.68
C ALA A 43 -14.35 -4.16 0.75
N GLU A 44 -13.80 -4.57 -0.39
CA GLU A 44 -12.39 -4.97 -0.45
C GLU A 44 -11.47 -3.77 -0.18
N MET A 45 -11.85 -2.59 -0.66
CA MET A 45 -11.06 -1.37 -0.44
C MET A 45 -11.06 -0.96 1.02
N ASP A 46 -12.20 -1.12 1.73
CA ASP A 46 -12.25 -0.85 3.16
C ASP A 46 -11.24 -1.71 3.92
N GLN A 47 -11.15 -2.97 3.55
CA GLN A 47 -10.18 -3.89 4.14
C GLN A 47 -8.76 -3.46 3.79
N ALA A 48 -8.54 -3.07 2.55
CA ALA A 48 -7.23 -2.60 2.09
C ALA A 48 -6.84 -1.29 2.78
N GLU A 49 -7.81 -0.44 3.11
CA GLU A 49 -7.53 0.80 3.84
C GLU A 49 -7.04 0.53 5.25
N ASP A 50 -7.59 -0.49 5.91
CA ASP A 50 -7.11 -0.89 7.23
C ASP A 50 -5.65 -1.39 7.13
N SER A 51 -5.36 -2.19 6.12
CA SER A 51 -4.00 -2.66 5.88
C SER A 51 -3.05 -1.52 5.56
N TYR A 52 -3.53 -0.55 4.77
CA TYR A 52 -2.76 0.63 4.43
C TYR A 52 -2.43 1.46 5.67
N ALA A 53 -3.43 1.70 6.52
CA ALA A 53 -3.23 2.46 7.75
C ALA A 53 -2.21 1.79 8.67
N SER A 54 -2.30 0.46 8.80
CA SER A 54 -1.34 -0.30 9.60
C SER A 54 0.07 -0.19 9.01
N LEU A 55 0.17 -0.32 7.69
CA LEU A 55 1.46 -0.23 7.00
C LEU A 55 2.10 1.14 7.22
N ILE A 56 1.34 2.21 7.04
CA ILE A 56 1.84 3.57 7.20
C ILE A 56 2.28 3.83 8.64
N SER A 57 1.51 3.35 9.60
CA SER A 57 1.86 3.48 11.02
C SER A 57 3.17 2.77 11.34
N GLU A 58 3.33 1.55 10.84
CA GLU A 58 4.53 0.75 11.09
C GLU A 58 5.75 1.32 10.36
N ILE A 59 5.55 1.85 9.18
CA ILE A 59 6.63 2.55 8.46
C ILE A 59 7.06 3.78 9.24
N GLY A 60 6.09 4.53 9.81
CA GLY A 60 6.40 5.70 10.64
C GLY A 60 7.26 5.34 11.83
N GLU A 61 6.90 4.26 12.52
CA GLU A 61 7.70 3.77 13.65
C GLU A 61 9.09 3.34 13.22
N PHE A 62 9.18 2.66 12.08
CA PHE A 62 10.46 2.21 11.56
C PHE A 62 11.35 3.38 11.19
N LYS A 63 10.79 4.40 10.54
CA LYS A 63 11.55 5.62 10.20
C LYS A 63 12.08 6.32 11.43
N ALA A 64 11.27 6.40 12.49
CA ALA A 64 11.69 7.00 13.75
C ALA A 64 12.84 6.22 14.37
N MET A 65 12.76 4.89 14.35
CA MET A 65 13.82 4.04 14.87
C MET A 65 15.11 4.20 14.07
N ILE A 66 15.01 4.33 12.75
CA ILE A 66 16.17 4.56 11.90
C ILE A 66 16.79 5.92 12.22
N ASP A 67 15.98 6.95 12.38
CA ASP A 67 16.48 8.29 12.70
C ASP A 67 17.19 8.28 14.05
N ASP A 68 16.65 7.59 15.04
CA ASP A 68 17.29 7.46 16.35
C ASP A 68 18.64 6.74 16.23
N ALA A 69 18.70 5.71 15.40
CA ALA A 69 19.94 4.98 15.18
C ALA A 69 21.00 5.84 14.47
N ILE A 70 20.57 6.63 13.50
CA ILE A 70 21.48 7.56 12.80
C ILE A 70 22.03 8.60 13.77
N GLU A 71 21.15 9.16 14.59
CA GLU A 71 21.55 10.16 15.59
C GLU A 71 22.50 9.59 16.61
N ALA A 72 22.25 8.34 17.04
CA ALA A 72 23.12 7.65 17.98
C ALA A 72 24.44 7.18 17.35
N GLY A 73 24.51 7.14 16.04
CA GLY A 73 25.69 6.69 15.32
C GLY A 73 25.88 5.19 15.31
N ALA A 74 24.88 4.42 15.72
CA ALA A 74 24.98 2.97 15.78
C ALA A 74 23.62 2.31 15.72
N VAL A 75 23.58 1.12 15.14
CA VAL A 75 22.38 0.29 15.13
C VAL A 75 22.23 -0.38 16.49
N PRO A 76 21.02 -0.37 17.09
CA PRO A 76 20.81 -1.08 18.35
C PRO A 76 21.18 -2.54 18.21
N GLY A 77 21.88 -3.07 19.19
CA GLY A 77 22.35 -4.44 19.17
C GLY A 77 21.32 -5.48 19.59
N ASP A 78 20.12 -5.06 19.95
CA ASP A 78 19.08 -5.93 20.46
C ASP A 78 18.15 -6.48 19.37
N GLY A 79 18.41 -6.16 18.10
CA GLY A 79 17.59 -6.64 17.00
C GLY A 79 16.27 -5.89 16.80
N THR A 80 16.06 -4.81 17.52
CA THR A 80 14.80 -4.04 17.45
C THR A 80 14.52 -3.54 16.02
N LEU A 81 15.53 -2.99 15.36
CA LEU A 81 15.38 -2.49 14.00
C LEU A 81 15.02 -3.61 13.04
N LYS A 82 15.68 -4.77 13.19
CA LYS A 82 15.41 -5.92 12.34
C LYS A 82 13.99 -6.44 12.56
N ALA A 83 13.55 -6.47 13.81
CA ALA A 83 12.20 -6.90 14.13
C ALA A 83 11.15 -5.97 13.51
N GLN A 84 11.37 -4.66 13.60
CA GLN A 84 10.45 -3.70 13.02
C GLN A 84 10.45 -3.78 11.48
N ALA A 85 11.60 -4.01 10.87
CA ALA A 85 11.68 -4.22 9.43
C ALA A 85 10.83 -5.42 9.00
N SER A 86 10.84 -6.47 9.81
CA SER A 86 10.04 -7.67 9.57
C SER A 86 8.54 -7.36 9.65
N VAL A 87 8.15 -6.56 10.63
CA VAL A 87 6.76 -6.12 10.79
C VAL A 87 6.32 -5.33 9.56
N VAL A 88 7.14 -4.39 9.10
CA VAL A 88 6.82 -3.59 7.91
C VAL A 88 6.66 -4.49 6.69
N LYS A 89 7.55 -5.47 6.53
CA LYS A 89 7.46 -6.41 5.41
C LYS A 89 6.15 -7.20 5.43
N SER A 90 5.75 -7.67 6.60
CA SER A 90 4.50 -8.42 6.75
C SER A 90 3.30 -7.56 6.41
N SER A 91 3.29 -6.33 6.89
CA SER A 91 2.22 -5.39 6.58
C SER A 91 2.17 -5.05 5.10
N LEU A 92 3.32 -4.93 4.47
CA LEU A 92 3.40 -4.66 3.04
C LEU A 92 2.80 -5.82 2.23
N VAL A 93 3.12 -7.06 2.62
CA VAL A 93 2.56 -8.24 1.96
C VAL A 93 1.03 -8.25 2.10
N THR A 94 0.53 -7.98 3.29
CA THR A 94 -0.92 -7.93 3.53
C THR A 94 -1.57 -6.83 2.70
N PHE A 95 -0.97 -5.65 2.68
CA PHE A 95 -1.47 -4.54 1.89
C PHE A 95 -1.52 -4.88 0.40
N LYS A 96 -0.46 -5.47 -0.13
CA LYS A 96 -0.41 -5.88 -1.54
C LYS A 96 -1.49 -6.90 -1.86
N SER A 97 -1.69 -7.85 -0.97
CA SER A 97 -2.72 -8.88 -1.14
C SER A 97 -4.11 -8.27 -1.17
N ASP A 98 -4.38 -7.35 -0.25
CA ASP A 98 -5.67 -6.68 -0.18
C ASP A 98 -5.90 -5.79 -1.40
N MET A 99 -4.87 -5.09 -1.86
CA MET A 99 -4.97 -4.27 -3.06
C MET A 99 -5.22 -5.11 -4.30
N LEU A 100 -4.63 -6.31 -4.35
CA LEU A 100 -4.86 -7.22 -5.45
C LEU A 100 -6.31 -7.69 -5.48
N GLU A 101 -6.93 -7.92 -4.32
CA GLU A 101 -8.33 -8.28 -4.23
C GLU A 101 -9.22 -7.15 -4.76
N VAL A 102 -8.91 -5.90 -4.42
CA VAL A 102 -9.62 -4.75 -4.97
C VAL A 102 -9.49 -4.72 -6.49
N LYS A 103 -8.28 -4.92 -6.97
CA LYS A 103 -8.02 -4.91 -8.41
C LYS A 103 -8.82 -6.00 -9.13
N GLU A 104 -8.92 -7.18 -8.53
CA GLU A 104 -9.69 -8.26 -9.12
C GLU A 104 -11.18 -7.99 -9.11
N ALA A 105 -11.70 -7.39 -8.04
CA ALA A 105 -13.10 -6.99 -7.99
C ALA A 105 -13.40 -5.96 -9.10
N LEU A 106 -12.48 -5.04 -9.34
CA LEU A 106 -12.64 -4.07 -10.42
C LEU A 106 -12.56 -4.71 -11.80
N LYS A 107 -11.72 -5.72 -11.97
CA LYS A 107 -11.63 -6.46 -13.22
C LYS A 107 -12.92 -7.22 -13.52
N ASP A 108 -13.55 -7.76 -12.49
CA ASP A 108 -14.81 -8.46 -12.66
C ASP A 108 -15.90 -7.52 -13.17
N LEU A 109 -15.91 -6.28 -12.70
CA LEU A 109 -16.84 -5.29 -13.20
C LEU A 109 -16.59 -5.00 -14.68
N LYS A 110 -15.32 -4.88 -15.03
CA LYS A 110 -14.91 -4.60 -16.40
C LYS A 110 -15.40 -5.70 -17.37
N GLY A 111 -15.42 -6.94 -16.90
CA GLY A 111 -15.88 -8.05 -17.73
C GLY A 111 -17.34 -7.97 -18.11
N ASP A 112 -18.12 -7.19 -17.39
CA ASP A 112 -19.56 -7.14 -17.59
C ASP A 112 -20.03 -6.05 -18.54
N ALA A 113 -19.24 -5.01 -18.77
CA ALA A 113 -19.72 -3.90 -19.56
C ALA A 113 -18.60 -3.09 -20.17
N VAL A 114 -18.35 -1.92 -19.63
CA VAL A 114 -17.41 -0.96 -20.20
C VAL A 114 -16.06 -1.05 -19.51
N PRO A 115 -14.95 -1.01 -20.24
CA PRO A 115 -13.63 -1.03 -19.61
C PRO A 115 -13.42 0.15 -18.70
N PHE A 116 -12.60 -0.06 -17.68
CA PHE A 116 -12.19 1.02 -16.82
C PHE A 116 -11.34 2.04 -17.53
N PRO A 117 -11.41 3.31 -17.10
CA PRO A 117 -10.43 4.28 -17.54
C PRO A 117 -9.03 3.81 -17.11
N GLY A 118 -8.07 3.96 -17.96
CA GLY A 118 -6.71 3.55 -17.67
C GLY A 118 -6.45 2.07 -17.82
N ASP A 119 -7.50 1.28 -17.94
CA ASP A 119 -7.41 -0.15 -18.20
C ASP A 119 -8.13 -0.49 -19.48
N GLU A 120 -8.50 0.51 -20.21
CA GLU A 120 -9.17 0.34 -21.46
C GLU A 120 -8.27 -0.37 -22.42
N PRO A 121 -8.74 -1.49 -22.92
CA PRO A 121 -7.97 -2.10 -23.98
C PRO A 121 -7.93 -1.08 -25.07
N ALA A 122 -6.86 -1.07 -25.75
CA ALA A 122 -6.75 -0.19 -26.87
C ALA A 122 -7.90 -0.40 -27.83
N LEU A 123 -8.80 -1.16 -27.47
CA LEU A 123 -10.00 -1.42 -28.26
C LEU A 123 -9.70 -1.37 -29.77
#